data_8296837cb5724ee3f634092be8bd3f40
#
_entry.id   8296837cb5724ee3f634092be8bd3f40
#
_cell.length_a   1.000
_cell.length_b   1.000
_cell.length_c   1.000
_cell.angle_alpha   90.00
_cell.angle_beta   90.00
_cell.angle_gamma   90.00
#
_symmetry.space_group_name_H-M   'P 1'
#
loop_
_entity.id
_entity.type
_entity.pdbx_description
1 polymer ?
#
loop_
_entity_poly.entity_id
_entity_poly.type
_entity_poly.pdbx_seq_one_letter_code
_entity_poly.pdbx_strand_id
1 'polypeptide(L)'
;MKKVWKKTCAAVCTAAMALSATSVAFAAEDAEQELRMQYGNALDIYANPTEDLYGDYSTNKYNNFSDMGAWHGYYLPEEDEIDIQGGFAGPVIVAEEYPVNLSGAFSKLEITKADGTVYSYEDAKASGVYYPGKLVQTYDFEDITVNMELIFGSDRTALIKTEIVNKTEEPVELKLKWHGDMYTNYGNEEKVMGNSLEATEDGVQVNFTEIRETWNYLMTDEVKFNVRRDIPVTTTVEGDSYVTEAKDAVTIAAGESFQTLSTETYTFTAEEAAEEKEAAADMLANSDSYFTANADRWNGYVETVEKDGVAHQYKKAAVKSIETMMTNYMSAAGDLIHGGVVPSMSYKWFIGLWAWDSWKQVVGMAPYDAEIAMENVRSIFDYQIQPDDEVRPQ
;
A
#
# COMPACT_ATOMS: atom_id res chain seq x y z
N MET A 1 -6.71 -20.36 65.74
CA MET A 1 -7.58 -19.35 66.40
C MET A 1 -7.94 -18.26 65.34
N LYS A 2 -9.22 -17.98 65.26
CA LYS A 2 -9.91 -16.88 64.64
C LYS A 2 -9.95 -16.82 63.08
N LYS A 3 -11.05 -17.38 62.57
CA LYS A 3 -11.75 -17.05 61.34
C LYS A 3 -12.11 -15.56 61.29
N VAL A 4 -11.97 -14.94 60.11
CA VAL A 4 -12.82 -13.82 59.71
C VAL A 4 -13.29 -14.03 58.30
N TRP A 5 -14.59 -14.15 58.16
CA TRP A 5 -15.36 -14.13 56.92
C TRP A 5 -15.33 -12.72 56.29
N LYS A 6 -15.16 -12.65 55.00
CA LYS A 6 -15.58 -11.47 54.25
C LYS A 6 -16.59 -11.87 53.16
N LYS A 7 -17.72 -11.20 53.27
CA LYS A 7 -18.89 -11.33 52.43
C LYS A 7 -18.61 -10.81 51.03
N THR A 8 -19.08 -11.56 50.05
CA THR A 8 -19.21 -11.22 48.66
C THR A 8 -20.28 -10.15 48.50
N CYS A 9 -19.94 -9.00 47.88
CA CYS A 9 -20.91 -8.12 47.23
C CYS A 9 -20.59 -8.13 45.75
N ALA A 10 -21.51 -8.73 45.00
CA ALA A 10 -21.55 -8.56 43.54
C ALA A 10 -22.08 -7.17 43.26
N ALA A 11 -21.27 -6.31 42.70
CA ALA A 11 -21.69 -5.08 42.05
C ALA A 11 -21.55 -5.31 40.53
N VAL A 12 -22.70 -5.39 39.88
CA VAL A 12 -22.77 -5.32 38.42
C VAL A 12 -22.47 -3.86 38.06
N CYS A 13 -21.24 -3.62 37.61
CA CYS A 13 -20.90 -2.38 36.92
C CYS A 13 -21.13 -2.58 35.43
N THR A 14 -22.22 -2.04 34.93
CA THR A 14 -22.42 -1.72 33.52
C THR A 14 -21.38 -0.64 33.20
N ALA A 15 -20.25 -1.05 32.62
CA ALA A 15 -19.30 -0.12 32.06
C ALA A 15 -19.83 0.30 30.69
N ALA A 16 -20.46 1.45 30.62
CA ALA A 16 -20.56 2.21 29.39
C ALA A 16 -19.13 2.59 29.02
N MET A 17 -18.57 1.98 27.98
CA MET A 17 -17.35 2.48 27.37
C MET A 17 -17.70 3.78 26.67
N ALA A 18 -17.48 4.90 27.36
CA ALA A 18 -17.28 6.15 26.69
C ALA A 18 -15.92 6.06 26.00
N LEU A 19 -15.91 5.85 24.68
CA LEU A 19 -14.77 6.17 23.87
C LEU A 19 -14.51 7.67 24.05
N SER A 20 -13.52 8.01 24.83
CA SER A 20 -12.96 9.36 24.85
C SER A 20 -12.22 9.50 23.52
N ALA A 21 -12.89 10.11 22.53
CA ALA A 21 -12.20 10.69 21.40
C ALA A 21 -11.25 11.74 21.94
N THR A 22 -9.95 11.41 22.01
CA THR A 22 -8.93 12.41 22.15
C THR A 22 -8.83 13.10 20.81
N SER A 23 -9.50 14.24 20.69
CA SER A 23 -9.27 15.18 19.60
C SER A 23 -7.79 15.55 19.61
N VAL A 24 -7.02 14.97 18.70
CA VAL A 24 -5.78 15.57 18.25
C VAL A 24 -6.20 16.60 17.21
N ALA A 25 -6.66 17.76 17.69
CA ALA A 25 -6.65 18.93 16.86
C ALA A 25 -5.20 19.05 16.36
N PHE A 26 -4.99 19.10 15.06
CA PHE A 26 -3.76 19.60 14.48
C PHE A 26 -3.64 21.04 14.94
N ALA A 27 -3.09 21.24 16.13
CA ALA A 27 -2.60 22.53 16.54
C ALA A 27 -1.53 22.89 15.52
N ALA A 28 -1.80 23.92 14.74
CA ALA A 28 -0.79 24.64 13.98
C ALA A 28 0.13 25.36 14.98
N GLU A 29 0.94 24.60 15.68
CA GLU A 29 2.20 25.03 16.28
C GLU A 29 3.26 24.52 15.33
N ASP A 30 4.19 25.38 14.92
CA ASP A 30 5.34 25.17 14.04
C ASP A 30 5.98 23.78 14.22
N ALA A 31 5.29 22.72 13.77
CA ALA A 31 5.90 21.44 13.52
C ALA A 31 6.82 21.69 12.33
N GLU A 32 8.11 21.61 12.57
CA GLU A 32 9.14 21.66 11.55
C GLU A 32 8.69 20.69 10.46
N GLN A 33 8.27 21.24 9.30
CA GLN A 33 7.66 20.44 8.23
C GLN A 33 8.64 19.31 7.90
N GLU A 34 8.20 18.06 7.94
CA GLU A 34 9.05 16.89 7.62
C GLU A 34 9.82 17.17 6.33
N LEU A 35 11.13 16.94 6.36
CA LEU A 35 12.05 17.31 5.27
C LEU A 35 11.60 16.71 3.93
N ARG A 36 11.16 15.45 3.93
CA ARG A 36 10.66 14.74 2.74
C ARG A 36 9.45 15.43 2.09
N MET A 37 8.63 16.14 2.86
CA MET A 37 7.42 16.82 2.35
C MET A 37 7.74 17.99 1.43
N GLN A 38 9.00 18.44 1.36
CA GLN A 38 9.44 19.47 0.41
C GLN A 38 9.58 18.94 -1.02
N TYR A 39 9.50 17.62 -1.22
CA TYR A 39 9.76 16.93 -2.50
C TYR A 39 8.53 16.27 -3.11
N GLY A 40 7.36 16.82 -2.86
CA GLY A 40 6.13 16.30 -3.45
C GLY A 40 6.20 16.16 -4.98
N ASN A 41 5.70 15.04 -5.51
CA ASN A 41 5.64 14.72 -6.94
C ASN A 41 7.01 14.89 -7.66
N ALA A 42 8.10 14.41 -7.02
CA ALA A 42 9.39 14.35 -7.70
C ALA A 42 9.41 13.26 -8.77
N LEU A 43 8.71 12.15 -8.54
CA LEU A 43 8.39 11.12 -9.50
C LEU A 43 6.91 11.21 -9.89
N ASP A 44 6.58 11.13 -11.18
CA ASP A 44 5.20 11.07 -11.67
C ASP A 44 4.69 9.64 -11.58
N ILE A 45 3.64 9.42 -10.79
CA ILE A 45 3.03 8.11 -10.55
C ILE A 45 1.51 8.12 -10.78
N TYR A 46 0.98 9.14 -11.45
CA TYR A 46 -0.42 9.15 -11.83
C TYR A 46 -0.65 8.17 -12.97
N ALA A 47 -1.62 7.27 -12.81
CA ALA A 47 -1.97 6.27 -13.81
C ALA A 47 -3.40 5.78 -13.65
N ASN A 48 -3.93 5.26 -14.77
CA ASN A 48 -5.19 4.52 -14.81
C ASN A 48 -4.86 3.07 -15.18
N PRO A 49 -4.71 2.17 -14.19
CA PRO A 49 -4.39 0.78 -14.45
C PRO A 49 -5.45 0.11 -15.33
N THR A 50 -5.01 -0.73 -16.25
CA THR A 50 -5.87 -1.52 -17.13
C THR A 50 -5.55 -3.01 -17.00
N GLU A 51 -6.42 -3.86 -17.55
CA GLU A 51 -6.19 -5.30 -17.62
C GLU A 51 -5.22 -5.72 -18.75
N ASP A 52 -4.67 -4.76 -19.49
CA ASP A 52 -3.73 -5.04 -20.58
C ASP A 52 -2.37 -5.46 -20.07
N LEU A 53 -2.00 -6.72 -20.29
CA LEU A 53 -0.68 -7.24 -19.91
C LEU A 53 0.47 -6.58 -20.69
N TYR A 54 0.21 -6.25 -21.95
CA TYR A 54 1.19 -5.70 -22.89
C TYR A 54 0.76 -4.34 -23.44
N GLY A 55 0.23 -3.49 -22.59
CA GLY A 55 -0.29 -2.19 -23.02
C GLY A 55 0.65 -1.38 -23.92
N ASP A 56 0.10 -0.42 -24.62
CA ASP A 56 0.85 0.47 -25.49
C ASP A 56 1.83 1.32 -24.67
N TYR A 57 3.12 1.21 -24.94
CA TYR A 57 4.18 1.95 -24.26
C TYR A 57 4.06 3.47 -24.39
N SER A 58 3.33 3.96 -25.38
CA SER A 58 3.10 5.39 -25.55
C SER A 58 2.07 5.95 -24.57
N THR A 59 1.21 5.11 -24.01
CA THR A 59 0.11 5.49 -23.13
C THR A 59 0.26 4.97 -21.69
N ASN A 60 1.00 3.88 -21.49
CA ASN A 60 1.20 3.31 -20.17
C ASN A 60 2.25 4.08 -19.38
N LYS A 61 1.94 4.37 -18.13
CA LYS A 61 2.88 4.88 -17.15
C LYS A 61 3.44 3.71 -16.34
N TYR A 62 4.76 3.70 -16.15
CA TYR A 62 5.47 2.57 -15.53
C TYR A 62 6.09 2.90 -14.17
N ASN A 63 5.79 4.08 -13.64
CA ASN A 63 6.19 4.46 -12.31
C ASN A 63 5.03 4.21 -11.36
N ASN A 64 5.19 3.30 -10.45
CA ASN A 64 4.29 3.05 -9.34
C ASN A 64 4.95 3.46 -8.03
N PHE A 65 4.19 3.50 -6.96
CA PHE A 65 4.72 3.56 -5.61
C PHE A 65 4.80 2.15 -5.04
N SER A 66 5.99 1.73 -4.69
CA SER A 66 6.30 0.58 -3.85
C SER A 66 7.41 0.98 -2.89
N ASP A 67 7.55 0.27 -1.77
CA ASP A 67 8.56 0.57 -0.76
C ASP A 67 8.93 -0.70 -0.01
N MET A 68 10.05 -0.67 0.73
CA MET A 68 10.56 -1.78 1.54
C MET A 68 10.81 -3.09 0.77
N GLY A 69 10.78 -3.07 -0.56
CA GLY A 69 10.97 -4.25 -1.39
C GLY A 69 9.69 -5.03 -1.66
N ALA A 70 8.52 -4.40 -1.51
CA ALA A 70 7.26 -5.06 -1.78
C ALA A 70 7.11 -5.45 -3.26
N TRP A 71 6.43 -6.58 -3.50
CA TRP A 71 6.16 -7.14 -4.82
C TRP A 71 4.82 -6.66 -5.39
N HIS A 72 4.26 -5.64 -4.80
CA HIS A 72 3.09 -4.92 -5.28
C HIS A 72 3.28 -3.42 -5.09
N GLY A 73 2.47 -2.64 -5.79
CA GLY A 73 2.57 -1.19 -5.74
C GLY A 73 1.31 -0.50 -6.21
N TYR A 74 1.27 0.80 -6.02
CA TYR A 74 0.09 1.62 -6.25
C TYR A 74 0.41 2.83 -7.10
N TYR A 75 -0.66 3.44 -7.63
CA TYR A 75 -0.61 4.70 -8.34
C TYR A 75 -1.56 5.70 -7.68
N LEU A 76 -1.36 6.97 -7.98
CA LEU A 76 -2.40 7.97 -7.79
C LEU A 76 -3.33 7.95 -9.01
N PRO A 77 -4.66 7.93 -8.84
CA PRO A 77 -5.58 8.02 -9.96
C PRO A 77 -5.45 9.38 -10.66
N GLU A 78 -5.59 9.41 -11.99
CA GLU A 78 -5.67 10.67 -12.72
C GLU A 78 -6.98 11.40 -12.37
N GLU A 79 -6.96 12.74 -12.38
CA GLU A 79 -8.07 13.56 -11.87
C GLU A 79 -9.38 13.38 -12.64
N ASP A 80 -9.30 13.04 -13.93
CA ASP A 80 -10.45 12.85 -14.83
C ASP A 80 -11.03 11.41 -14.80
N GLU A 81 -10.39 10.48 -14.10
CA GLU A 81 -10.82 9.09 -14.00
C GLU A 81 -11.65 8.86 -12.73
N ILE A 82 -12.90 9.32 -12.76
CA ILE A 82 -13.81 9.30 -11.60
C ILE A 82 -14.09 7.87 -11.09
N ASP A 83 -14.13 6.89 -11.99
CA ASP A 83 -14.46 5.49 -11.64
C ASP A 83 -13.45 4.84 -10.69
N ILE A 84 -12.23 5.36 -10.61
CA ILE A 84 -11.18 4.86 -9.71
C ILE A 84 -10.86 5.81 -8.55
N GLN A 85 -11.60 6.92 -8.40
CA GLN A 85 -11.46 7.81 -7.24
C GLN A 85 -12.00 7.15 -5.96
N GLY A 86 -11.52 7.62 -4.82
CA GLY A 86 -11.89 7.09 -3.49
C GLY A 86 -11.03 5.93 -3.02
N GLY A 87 -9.96 5.62 -3.73
CA GLY A 87 -8.95 4.62 -3.40
C GLY A 87 -7.62 4.89 -4.10
N PHE A 88 -6.59 4.12 -3.78
CA PHE A 88 -5.35 4.13 -4.54
C PHE A 88 -5.51 3.25 -5.78
N ALA A 89 -5.03 3.73 -6.93
CA ALA A 89 -5.15 2.99 -8.18
C ALA A 89 -4.23 1.75 -8.17
N GLY A 90 -4.71 0.65 -8.73
CA GLY A 90 -4.05 -0.64 -8.68
C GLY A 90 -4.68 -1.62 -7.67
N PRO A 91 -3.89 -2.48 -6.99
CA PRO A 91 -2.43 -2.57 -7.10
C PRO A 91 -1.94 -3.20 -8.41
N VAL A 92 -0.72 -2.82 -8.80
CA VAL A 92 0.10 -3.67 -9.66
C VAL A 92 0.75 -4.73 -8.78
N ILE A 93 0.75 -5.98 -9.23
CA ILE A 93 1.41 -7.11 -8.56
C ILE A 93 2.42 -7.76 -9.49
N VAL A 94 3.53 -8.23 -8.96
CA VAL A 94 4.49 -9.08 -9.69
C VAL A 94 4.11 -10.53 -9.38
N ALA A 95 3.34 -11.12 -10.26
CA ALA A 95 2.73 -12.43 -10.07
C ALA A 95 3.38 -13.52 -10.92
N GLU A 96 3.83 -13.14 -12.11
CA GLU A 96 4.44 -14.02 -13.09
C GLU A 96 5.69 -13.37 -13.70
N GLU A 97 6.05 -13.78 -14.90
CA GLU A 97 7.12 -13.12 -15.69
C GLU A 97 6.88 -11.62 -15.91
N TYR A 98 5.62 -11.20 -15.84
CA TYR A 98 5.22 -9.82 -16.04
C TYR A 98 4.42 -9.30 -14.86
N PRO A 99 4.57 -8.02 -14.53
CA PRO A 99 3.66 -7.36 -13.61
C PRO A 99 2.28 -7.26 -14.24
N VAL A 100 1.25 -7.39 -13.42
CA VAL A 100 -0.15 -7.24 -13.81
C VAL A 100 -0.87 -6.32 -12.84
N ASN A 101 -1.83 -5.56 -13.33
CA ASN A 101 -2.72 -4.82 -12.44
C ASN A 101 -3.81 -5.77 -11.94
N LEU A 102 -3.97 -5.87 -10.64
CA LEU A 102 -5.03 -6.68 -10.03
C LEU A 102 -6.40 -6.04 -10.25
N SER A 103 -6.44 -4.71 -10.32
CA SER A 103 -7.64 -3.89 -10.44
C SER A 103 -7.30 -2.50 -11.01
N GLY A 104 -8.31 -1.73 -11.39
CA GLY A 104 -8.18 -0.29 -11.59
C GLY A 104 -7.99 0.47 -10.28
N ALA A 105 -8.81 0.13 -9.27
CA ALA A 105 -8.66 0.50 -7.86
C ALA A 105 -9.36 -0.55 -7.01
N PHE A 106 -8.59 -1.39 -6.34
CA PHE A 106 -9.12 -2.58 -5.69
C PHE A 106 -9.95 -2.27 -4.44
N SER A 107 -9.75 -1.14 -3.79
CA SER A 107 -10.43 -0.80 -2.53
C SER A 107 -10.89 0.66 -2.54
N LYS A 108 -12.05 0.93 -3.14
CA LYS A 108 -12.65 2.26 -3.25
C LYS A 108 -13.65 2.50 -2.13
N LEU A 109 -13.50 3.61 -1.42
CA LEU A 109 -14.43 4.03 -0.37
C LEU A 109 -15.67 4.68 -0.98
N GLU A 110 -16.84 4.18 -0.63
CA GLU A 110 -18.14 4.81 -0.83
C GLU A 110 -18.65 5.34 0.50
N ILE A 111 -19.08 6.57 0.55
CA ILE A 111 -19.62 7.22 1.73
C ILE A 111 -21.08 7.59 1.46
N THR A 112 -21.97 7.19 2.36
CA THR A 112 -23.40 7.46 2.25
C THR A 112 -23.89 8.24 3.49
N LYS A 113 -24.62 9.32 3.28
CA LYS A 113 -25.28 10.11 4.35
C LYS A 113 -26.41 9.33 5.00
N ALA A 114 -26.86 9.75 6.17
CA ALA A 114 -28.00 9.16 6.89
C ALA A 114 -29.29 9.13 6.07
N ASP A 115 -29.50 10.09 5.17
CA ASP A 115 -30.66 10.16 4.29
C ASP A 115 -30.58 9.24 3.04
N GLY A 116 -29.46 8.52 2.88
CA GLY A 116 -29.19 7.62 1.77
C GLY A 116 -28.51 8.28 0.57
N THR A 117 -28.15 9.55 0.65
CA THR A 117 -27.39 10.25 -0.41
C THR A 117 -25.93 9.77 -0.40
N VAL A 118 -25.44 9.30 -1.55
CA VAL A 118 -24.04 8.93 -1.73
C VAL A 118 -23.22 10.16 -2.12
N TYR A 119 -22.04 10.30 -1.54
CA TYR A 119 -21.07 11.31 -1.97
C TYR A 119 -20.49 10.94 -3.33
N SER A 120 -20.65 11.82 -4.31
CA SER A 120 -20.04 11.65 -5.64
C SER A 120 -18.65 12.27 -5.66
N TYR A 121 -17.65 11.51 -6.06
CA TYR A 121 -16.29 12.05 -6.22
C TYR A 121 -16.19 13.12 -7.32
N GLU A 122 -17.17 13.20 -8.25
CA GLU A 122 -17.29 14.31 -9.20
C GLU A 122 -17.51 15.67 -8.50
N ASP A 123 -18.14 15.65 -7.31
CA ASP A 123 -18.45 16.85 -6.54
C ASP A 123 -17.29 17.27 -5.62
N ALA A 124 -16.26 16.44 -5.50
CA ALA A 124 -15.11 16.73 -4.67
C ALA A 124 -14.02 17.49 -5.41
N LYS A 125 -13.33 18.37 -4.71
CA LYS A 125 -12.04 18.86 -5.17
C LYS A 125 -10.98 17.83 -4.80
N ALA A 126 -10.62 16.98 -5.75
CA ALA A 126 -9.60 15.97 -5.57
C ALA A 126 -8.18 16.55 -5.67
N SER A 127 -7.26 16.00 -4.90
CA SER A 127 -5.83 16.22 -5.04
C SER A 127 -5.05 14.99 -4.61
N GLY A 128 -3.95 14.70 -5.29
CA GLY A 128 -3.03 13.62 -4.96
C GLY A 128 -1.60 14.13 -4.88
N VAL A 129 -0.80 13.58 -3.98
CA VAL A 129 0.63 13.89 -3.89
C VAL A 129 1.41 12.62 -3.53
N TYR A 130 2.43 12.34 -4.29
CA TYR A 130 3.48 11.41 -3.90
C TYR A 130 4.59 12.16 -3.18
N TYR A 131 4.74 11.90 -1.89
CA TYR A 131 5.90 12.31 -1.11
C TYR A 131 6.85 11.13 -0.96
N PRO A 132 8.17 11.34 -0.80
CA PRO A 132 9.09 10.24 -0.54
C PRO A 132 8.58 9.32 0.57
N GLY A 133 8.26 8.07 0.19
CA GLY A 133 7.75 7.04 1.08
C GLY A 133 6.26 7.08 1.42
N LYS A 134 5.46 7.97 0.79
CA LYS A 134 4.05 8.08 1.12
C LYS A 134 3.20 8.59 -0.04
N LEU A 135 2.07 7.95 -0.31
CA LEU A 135 1.00 8.52 -1.13
C LEU A 135 -0.03 9.23 -0.25
N VAL A 136 -0.51 10.35 -0.71
CA VAL A 136 -1.58 11.13 -0.07
C VAL A 136 -2.64 11.48 -1.10
N GLN A 137 -3.91 11.30 -0.75
CA GLN A 137 -5.06 11.78 -1.52
C GLN A 137 -5.96 12.59 -0.60
N THR A 138 -6.54 13.65 -1.12
CA THR A 138 -7.55 14.46 -0.41
C THR A 138 -8.72 14.70 -1.34
N TYR A 139 -9.92 14.46 -0.82
CA TYR A 139 -11.19 14.74 -1.47
C TYR A 139 -11.95 15.74 -0.62
N ASP A 140 -12.03 16.98 -1.09
CA ASP A 140 -12.65 18.08 -0.37
C ASP A 140 -14.08 18.32 -0.89
N PHE A 141 -15.08 17.76 -0.19
CA PHE A 141 -16.51 17.97 -0.43
C PHE A 141 -17.01 19.24 0.29
N GLU A 142 -18.25 19.60 0.11
CA GLU A 142 -18.83 20.80 0.76
C GLU A 142 -18.83 20.69 2.29
N ASP A 143 -19.24 19.53 2.83
CA ASP A 143 -19.51 19.28 4.24
C ASP A 143 -18.51 18.37 4.93
N ILE A 144 -17.73 17.59 4.19
CA ILE A 144 -16.63 16.74 4.73
C ILE A 144 -15.37 16.88 3.90
N THR A 145 -14.24 16.51 4.50
CA THR A 145 -12.98 16.24 3.78
C THR A 145 -12.56 14.81 4.06
N VAL A 146 -12.16 14.07 3.03
CA VAL A 146 -11.58 12.73 3.14
C VAL A 146 -10.10 12.80 2.82
N ASN A 147 -9.25 12.45 3.77
CA ASN A 147 -7.80 12.33 3.62
C ASN A 147 -7.41 10.86 3.63
N MET A 148 -6.62 10.42 2.67
CA MET A 148 -6.11 9.06 2.58
C MET A 148 -4.58 9.08 2.49
N GLU A 149 -3.92 8.28 3.31
CA GLU A 149 -2.47 8.10 3.27
C GLU A 149 -2.14 6.62 3.11
N LEU A 150 -1.19 6.29 2.23
CA LEU A 150 -0.67 4.94 2.05
C LEU A 150 0.84 4.94 2.25
N ILE A 151 1.30 4.04 3.10
CA ILE A 151 2.71 3.67 3.30
C ILE A 151 2.87 2.16 3.22
N PHE A 152 4.10 1.66 3.11
CA PHE A 152 4.39 0.25 3.35
C PHE A 152 4.86 0.06 4.80
N GLY A 153 4.25 -0.88 5.51
CA GLY A 153 4.61 -1.25 6.88
C GLY A 153 5.58 -2.44 6.94
N SER A 154 5.61 -3.26 5.88
CA SER A 154 6.57 -4.33 5.63
C SER A 154 6.84 -4.47 4.14
N ASP A 155 7.68 -5.43 3.75
CA ASP A 155 7.94 -5.79 2.35
C ASP A 155 6.79 -6.62 1.72
N ARG A 156 5.70 -6.83 2.44
CA ARG A 156 4.49 -7.54 1.98
C ARG A 156 3.21 -6.77 2.19
N THR A 157 3.21 -5.76 3.07
CA THR A 157 1.96 -5.12 3.53
C THR A 157 2.01 -3.60 3.39
N ALA A 158 1.06 -3.07 2.61
CA ALA A 158 0.73 -1.65 2.61
C ALA A 158 -0.26 -1.34 3.74
N LEU A 159 -0.06 -0.21 4.44
CA LEU A 159 -0.93 0.33 5.47
C LEU A 159 -1.58 1.61 4.97
N ILE A 160 -2.90 1.64 4.99
CA ILE A 160 -3.72 2.74 4.50
C ILE A 160 -4.49 3.35 5.66
N LYS A 161 -4.35 4.65 5.84
CA LYS A 161 -5.11 5.46 6.79
C LYS A 161 -6.10 6.33 6.04
N THR A 162 -7.36 6.29 6.45
CA THR A 162 -8.43 7.14 5.95
C THR A 162 -8.98 7.98 7.10
N GLU A 163 -8.94 9.28 6.96
CA GLU A 163 -9.53 10.24 7.89
C GLU A 163 -10.67 10.99 7.22
N ILE A 164 -11.83 11.04 7.86
CA ILE A 164 -12.99 11.81 7.42
C ILE A 164 -13.22 12.94 8.41
N VAL A 165 -13.08 14.17 7.96
CA VAL A 165 -13.25 15.39 8.78
C VAL A 165 -14.64 15.98 8.52
N ASN A 166 -15.42 16.19 9.55
CA ASN A 166 -16.68 16.93 9.48
C ASN A 166 -16.41 18.44 9.52
N LYS A 167 -16.71 19.14 8.43
CA LYS A 167 -16.50 20.59 8.31
C LYS A 167 -17.72 21.41 8.80
N THR A 168 -18.80 20.76 9.18
CA THR A 168 -20.04 21.44 9.57
C THR A 168 -20.09 21.75 11.06
N GLU A 169 -21.06 22.58 11.45
CA GLU A 169 -21.34 22.91 12.86
C GLU A 169 -22.25 21.89 13.56
N GLU A 170 -22.74 20.86 12.84
CA GLU A 170 -23.61 19.81 13.34
C GLU A 170 -22.95 18.42 13.17
N PRO A 171 -23.29 17.44 14.00
CA PRO A 171 -22.82 16.07 13.80
C PRO A 171 -23.30 15.50 12.46
N VAL A 172 -22.43 14.74 11.78
CA VAL A 172 -22.80 13.98 10.58
C VAL A 172 -22.80 12.48 10.87
N GLU A 173 -23.79 11.76 10.36
CA GLU A 173 -23.84 10.31 10.41
C GLU A 173 -23.59 9.75 9.02
N LEU A 174 -22.61 8.84 8.91
CA LEU A 174 -22.11 8.30 7.66
C LEU A 174 -22.11 6.77 7.69
N LYS A 175 -22.45 6.14 6.56
CA LYS A 175 -22.22 4.73 6.31
C LYS A 175 -21.05 4.58 5.36
N LEU A 176 -20.15 3.68 5.71
CA LEU A 176 -18.93 3.42 4.95
C LEU A 176 -18.98 2.06 4.27
N LYS A 177 -18.65 2.03 3.01
CA LYS A 177 -18.46 0.82 2.21
C LYS A 177 -17.15 0.91 1.43
N TRP A 178 -16.56 -0.23 1.17
CA TRP A 178 -15.45 -0.36 0.25
C TRP A 178 -15.82 -1.37 -0.81
N HIS A 179 -15.52 -1.08 -2.04
CA HIS A 179 -15.79 -1.97 -3.15
C HIS A 179 -14.66 -1.97 -4.15
N GLY A 180 -14.56 -3.04 -4.90
CA GLY A 180 -13.59 -3.18 -5.98
C GLY A 180 -13.95 -4.33 -6.90
N ASP A 181 -13.40 -4.24 -8.09
CA ASP A 181 -13.51 -5.23 -9.14
C ASP A 181 -12.11 -5.75 -9.45
N MET A 182 -11.99 -7.04 -9.64
CA MET A 182 -10.72 -7.70 -9.96
C MET A 182 -10.63 -7.96 -11.46
N TYR A 183 -9.49 -7.65 -12.05
CA TYR A 183 -9.19 -8.07 -13.42
C TYR A 183 -8.92 -9.57 -13.48
N THR A 184 -9.52 -10.24 -14.45
CA THR A 184 -9.41 -11.69 -14.63
C THR A 184 -8.97 -12.09 -16.05
N ASN A 185 -8.98 -11.13 -17.00
CA ASN A 185 -8.62 -11.37 -18.38
C ASN A 185 -7.61 -10.33 -18.84
N TYR A 186 -6.35 -10.73 -18.93
CA TYR A 186 -5.25 -9.83 -19.23
C TYR A 186 -5.02 -9.73 -20.75
N GLY A 187 -5.86 -8.92 -21.40
CA GLY A 187 -5.69 -8.56 -22.81
C GLY A 187 -5.87 -9.72 -23.77
N ASN A 188 -5.06 -9.78 -24.81
CA ASN A 188 -5.12 -10.81 -25.83
C ASN A 188 -4.49 -12.16 -25.42
N GLU A 189 -4.04 -12.27 -24.22
CA GLU A 189 -3.48 -13.50 -23.69
C GLU A 189 -4.59 -14.30 -23.02
N GLU A 190 -4.81 -15.53 -23.45
CA GLU A 190 -5.74 -16.46 -22.83
C GLU A 190 -5.26 -16.96 -21.48
N LYS A 191 -4.48 -16.15 -20.77
CA LYS A 191 -3.85 -16.52 -19.51
C LYS A 191 -4.59 -15.84 -18.38
N VAL A 192 -5.35 -16.66 -17.69
CA VAL A 192 -6.05 -16.31 -16.46
C VAL A 192 -5.22 -16.85 -15.32
N MET A 193 -4.91 -16.03 -14.29
CA MET A 193 -4.20 -16.49 -13.09
C MET A 193 -5.07 -17.38 -12.18
N GLY A 194 -6.29 -17.74 -12.63
CA GLY A 194 -7.26 -18.47 -11.83
C GLY A 194 -7.64 -17.74 -10.55
N ASN A 195 -7.49 -16.41 -10.56
CA ASN A 195 -7.77 -15.57 -9.42
C ASN A 195 -9.27 -15.53 -9.10
N SER A 196 -9.58 -15.57 -7.82
CA SER A 196 -10.96 -15.54 -7.31
C SER A 196 -11.02 -14.82 -5.97
N LEU A 197 -12.19 -14.23 -5.69
CA LEU A 197 -12.44 -13.50 -4.44
C LEU A 197 -13.06 -14.42 -3.38
N GLU A 198 -12.68 -14.18 -2.14
CA GLU A 198 -13.24 -14.82 -0.96
C GLU A 198 -13.47 -13.77 0.13
N ALA A 199 -14.69 -13.78 0.72
CA ALA A 199 -14.99 -12.92 1.86
C ALA A 199 -14.30 -13.46 3.12
N THR A 200 -13.64 -12.57 3.87
CA THR A 200 -13.03 -12.88 5.17
C THR A 200 -13.80 -12.22 6.31
N GLU A 201 -13.44 -12.50 7.54
CA GLU A 201 -14.08 -11.88 8.73
C GLU A 201 -13.88 -10.38 8.77
N ASP A 202 -12.73 -9.91 8.31
CA ASP A 202 -12.23 -8.53 8.41
C ASP A 202 -12.03 -7.83 7.04
N GLY A 203 -12.45 -8.47 5.93
CA GLY A 203 -12.32 -7.89 4.60
C GLY A 203 -12.49 -8.87 3.45
N VAL A 204 -11.55 -8.90 2.51
CA VAL A 204 -11.59 -9.73 1.31
C VAL A 204 -10.21 -10.32 1.00
N GLN A 205 -10.19 -11.52 0.43
CA GLN A 205 -8.98 -12.19 -0.03
C GLN A 205 -9.09 -12.54 -1.52
N VAL A 206 -7.99 -12.36 -2.25
CA VAL A 206 -7.80 -12.92 -3.59
C VAL A 206 -6.99 -14.19 -3.47
N ASN A 207 -7.52 -15.28 -4.03
CA ASN A 207 -6.84 -16.55 -4.19
C ASN A 207 -6.35 -16.70 -5.64
N PHE A 208 -5.20 -17.31 -5.83
CA PHE A 208 -4.62 -17.59 -7.14
C PHE A 208 -4.47 -19.11 -7.31
N THR A 209 -4.71 -19.64 -8.50
CA THR A 209 -4.66 -21.09 -8.77
C THR A 209 -3.98 -21.47 -10.07
N GLU A 210 -3.94 -20.56 -11.03
CA GLU A 210 -3.26 -20.78 -12.29
C GLU A 210 -1.81 -20.34 -12.20
N ILE A 211 -0.93 -21.10 -12.87
CA ILE A 211 0.52 -20.90 -12.81
C ILE A 211 1.04 -20.88 -14.24
N ARG A 212 1.84 -19.89 -14.58
CA ARG A 212 2.63 -19.94 -15.81
C ARG A 212 3.73 -20.98 -15.69
N GLU A 213 3.91 -21.78 -16.74
CA GLU A 213 4.93 -22.83 -16.77
C GLU A 213 6.36 -22.30 -16.54
N THR A 214 6.62 -21.05 -16.92
CA THR A 214 7.94 -20.43 -16.80
C THR A 214 8.24 -19.87 -15.39
N TRP A 215 7.20 -19.59 -14.57
CA TRP A 215 7.35 -18.90 -13.28
C TRP A 215 6.51 -19.53 -12.17
N ASN A 216 6.42 -20.85 -12.16
CA ASN A 216 5.56 -21.60 -11.28
C ASN A 216 5.94 -21.58 -9.79
N TYR A 217 7.12 -21.09 -9.44
CA TYR A 217 7.58 -21.02 -8.03
C TYR A 217 7.04 -19.82 -7.24
N LEU A 218 6.56 -18.78 -7.92
CA LEU A 218 5.91 -17.64 -7.25
C LEU A 218 4.39 -17.77 -7.24
N MET A 219 3.80 -18.25 -8.34
CA MET A 219 2.35 -18.31 -8.48
C MET A 219 1.84 -19.71 -8.17
N THR A 220 1.50 -19.94 -6.93
CA THR A 220 0.93 -21.21 -6.43
C THR A 220 -0.42 -20.95 -5.77
N ASP A 221 -1.14 -21.99 -5.37
CA ASP A 221 -2.39 -21.87 -4.61
C ASP A 221 -2.19 -21.33 -3.17
N GLU A 222 -0.94 -21.15 -2.73
CA GLU A 222 -0.60 -20.49 -1.48
C GLU A 222 -0.51 -18.96 -1.62
N VAL A 223 -0.31 -18.46 -2.84
CA VAL A 223 -0.24 -17.00 -3.10
C VAL A 223 -1.57 -16.34 -2.77
N LYS A 224 -1.53 -15.26 -2.02
CA LYS A 224 -2.72 -14.52 -1.57
C LYS A 224 -2.49 -13.02 -1.65
N PHE A 225 -3.58 -12.32 -1.95
CA PHE A 225 -3.66 -10.88 -1.70
C PHE A 225 -4.83 -10.64 -0.74
N ASN A 226 -4.58 -9.98 0.39
CA ASN A 226 -5.57 -9.78 1.45
C ASN A 226 -5.79 -8.29 1.71
N VAL A 227 -7.04 -7.89 1.87
CA VAL A 227 -7.43 -6.59 2.43
C VAL A 227 -8.10 -6.82 3.77
N ARG A 228 -7.65 -6.09 4.81
CA ARG A 228 -8.19 -6.15 6.17
C ARG A 228 -8.52 -4.76 6.66
N ARG A 229 -9.52 -4.68 7.53
CA ARG A 229 -10.01 -3.43 8.12
C ARG A 229 -9.92 -3.47 9.64
N ASP A 230 -9.69 -2.32 10.27
CA ASP A 230 -9.63 -2.17 11.72
C ASP A 230 -11.01 -2.07 12.39
N ILE A 231 -12.06 -1.83 11.60
CA ILE A 231 -13.45 -1.75 12.09
C ILE A 231 -14.25 -3.00 11.72
N PRO A 232 -15.30 -3.36 12.47
CA PRO A 232 -16.16 -4.48 12.15
C PRO A 232 -16.85 -4.30 10.80
N VAL A 233 -16.70 -5.27 9.91
CA VAL A 233 -17.25 -5.24 8.55
C VAL A 233 -18.03 -6.51 8.20
N THR A 234 -18.78 -6.44 7.11
CA THR A 234 -19.35 -7.60 6.43
C THR A 234 -19.02 -7.51 4.95
N THR A 235 -18.42 -8.56 4.41
CA THR A 235 -18.05 -8.62 2.99
C THR A 235 -18.98 -9.55 2.22
N THR A 236 -19.40 -9.11 1.05
CA THR A 236 -20.13 -9.90 0.05
C THR A 236 -19.32 -9.94 -1.22
N VAL A 237 -19.18 -11.11 -1.81
CA VAL A 237 -18.49 -11.34 -3.08
C VAL A 237 -19.51 -11.77 -4.13
N GLU A 238 -19.44 -11.18 -5.32
CA GLU A 238 -20.26 -11.52 -6.48
C GLU A 238 -19.38 -11.56 -7.74
N GLY A 239 -19.02 -12.79 -8.17
CA GLY A 239 -18.09 -12.97 -9.28
C GLY A 239 -16.72 -12.38 -8.98
N ASP A 240 -16.30 -11.44 -9.81
CA ASP A 240 -15.00 -10.76 -9.72
C ASP A 240 -15.07 -9.45 -8.93
N SER A 241 -16.21 -9.18 -8.30
CA SER A 241 -16.47 -7.95 -7.54
C SER A 241 -16.74 -8.25 -6.07
N TYR A 242 -16.46 -7.28 -5.20
CA TYR A 242 -16.82 -7.37 -3.80
C TYR A 242 -17.34 -6.04 -3.25
N VAL A 243 -18.10 -6.14 -2.17
CA VAL A 243 -18.49 -5.01 -1.32
C VAL A 243 -18.22 -5.38 0.13
N THR A 244 -17.46 -4.56 0.83
CA THR A 244 -17.22 -4.63 2.28
C THR A 244 -17.93 -3.46 2.95
N GLU A 245 -18.92 -3.72 3.81
CA GLU A 245 -19.70 -2.70 4.50
C GLU A 245 -19.33 -2.64 5.98
N ALA A 246 -19.12 -1.43 6.53
CA ALA A 246 -19.02 -1.24 7.97
C ALA A 246 -20.33 -1.66 8.64
N LYS A 247 -20.25 -2.44 9.74
CA LYS A 247 -21.45 -2.94 10.43
C LYS A 247 -22.26 -1.83 11.08
N ASP A 248 -21.58 -0.79 11.55
CA ASP A 248 -22.19 0.34 12.23
C ASP A 248 -21.96 1.64 11.44
N ALA A 249 -22.93 2.55 11.51
CA ALA A 249 -22.75 3.90 11.01
C ALA A 249 -21.78 4.68 11.92
N VAL A 250 -21.03 5.59 11.33
CA VAL A 250 -20.10 6.47 12.03
C VAL A 250 -20.74 7.82 12.25
N THR A 251 -20.73 8.31 13.50
CA THR A 251 -21.15 9.67 13.81
C THR A 251 -19.94 10.52 14.13
N ILE A 252 -19.74 11.59 13.36
CA ILE A 252 -18.62 12.53 13.53
C ILE A 252 -19.18 13.85 14.08
N ALA A 253 -18.73 14.26 15.25
CA ALA A 253 -19.18 15.53 15.84
C ALA A 253 -18.73 16.74 15.00
N ALA A 254 -19.35 17.89 15.23
CA ALA A 254 -19.03 19.13 14.53
C ALA A 254 -17.53 19.48 14.64
N GLY A 255 -16.86 19.64 13.50
CA GLY A 255 -15.41 19.97 13.44
C GLY A 255 -14.45 18.87 13.89
N GLU A 256 -14.97 17.66 14.22
CA GLU A 256 -14.14 16.51 14.59
C GLU A 256 -13.85 15.61 13.38
N SER A 257 -13.00 14.61 13.56
CA SER A 257 -12.69 13.61 12.54
C SER A 257 -12.93 12.19 13.03
N PHE A 258 -13.08 11.28 12.06
CA PHE A 258 -13.10 9.83 12.25
C PHE A 258 -11.97 9.22 11.43
N GLN A 259 -11.21 8.30 12.02
CA GLN A 259 -10.15 7.59 11.35
C GLN A 259 -10.48 6.10 11.27
N THR A 260 -10.14 5.48 10.15
CA THR A 260 -10.14 4.02 9.96
C THR A 260 -8.89 3.60 9.19
N LEU A 261 -8.47 2.37 9.43
CA LEU A 261 -7.25 1.79 8.87
C LEU A 261 -7.58 0.56 8.03
N SER A 262 -6.77 0.32 7.03
CA SER A 262 -6.74 -0.96 6.34
C SER A 262 -5.32 -1.37 5.99
N THR A 263 -5.12 -2.69 5.84
CA THR A 263 -3.90 -3.26 5.30
C THR A 263 -4.20 -4.01 4.01
N GLU A 264 -3.27 -3.94 3.06
CA GLU A 264 -3.28 -4.71 1.82
C GLU A 264 -1.98 -5.50 1.74
N THR A 265 -2.09 -6.83 1.80
CA THR A 265 -0.97 -7.75 2.00
C THR A 265 -0.85 -8.72 0.84
N TYR A 266 0.33 -8.85 0.23
CA TYR A 266 0.62 -9.78 -0.86
C TYR A 266 1.72 -10.76 -0.43
N THR A 267 1.38 -12.05 -0.36
CA THR A 267 2.25 -13.13 0.15
C THR A 267 2.31 -14.30 -0.81
N PHE A 268 3.41 -15.07 -0.77
CA PHE A 268 3.70 -16.16 -1.70
C PHE A 268 3.57 -17.55 -1.10
N THR A 269 3.70 -17.68 0.22
CA THR A 269 3.61 -18.96 0.92
C THR A 269 2.63 -18.90 2.09
N ALA A 270 2.16 -20.05 2.53
CA ALA A 270 1.27 -20.15 3.69
C ALA A 270 1.97 -19.71 5.00
N GLU A 271 3.28 -19.93 5.12
CA GLU A 271 4.08 -19.48 6.27
C GLU A 271 4.15 -17.95 6.30
N GLU A 272 4.54 -17.33 5.19
CA GLU A 272 4.59 -15.87 5.02
C GLU A 272 3.21 -15.23 5.25
N ALA A 273 2.13 -15.84 4.75
CA ALA A 273 0.76 -15.37 4.98
C ALA A 273 0.35 -15.40 6.46
N ALA A 274 0.85 -16.38 7.23
CA ALA A 274 0.59 -16.47 8.67
C ALA A 274 1.38 -15.40 9.45
N GLU A 275 2.62 -15.17 9.11
CA GLU A 275 3.47 -14.13 9.72
C GLU A 275 2.93 -12.72 9.41
N GLU A 276 2.61 -12.45 8.15
CA GLU A 276 2.05 -11.16 7.73
C GLU A 276 0.64 -10.91 8.29
N LYS A 277 -0.11 -11.95 8.59
CA LYS A 277 -1.39 -11.80 9.30
C LYS A 277 -1.23 -11.18 10.67
N GLU A 278 -0.19 -11.60 11.40
CA GLU A 278 0.13 -11.06 12.72
C GLU A 278 0.70 -9.64 12.60
N ALA A 279 1.59 -9.42 11.64
CA ALA A 279 2.17 -8.10 11.36
C ALA A 279 1.09 -7.09 10.94
N ALA A 280 0.16 -7.47 10.06
CA ALA A 280 -0.96 -6.61 9.66
C ALA A 280 -1.88 -6.25 10.85
N ALA A 281 -2.13 -7.19 11.76
CA ALA A 281 -2.89 -6.91 12.97
C ALA A 281 -2.17 -5.92 13.90
N ASP A 282 -0.85 -6.02 14.03
CA ASP A 282 -0.03 -5.06 14.77
C ASP A 282 -0.03 -3.67 14.09
N MET A 283 0.07 -3.62 12.76
CA MET A 283 -0.01 -2.36 12.00
C MET A 283 -1.34 -1.63 12.23
N LEU A 284 -2.47 -2.36 12.23
CA LEU A 284 -3.78 -1.79 12.52
C LEU A 284 -3.90 -1.30 13.97
N ALA A 285 -3.29 -2.00 14.93
CA ALA A 285 -3.34 -1.64 16.35
C ALA A 285 -2.38 -0.50 16.72
N ASN A 286 -1.24 -0.38 16.04
CA ASN A 286 -0.14 0.52 16.38
C ASN A 286 0.29 1.42 15.20
N SER A 287 -0.65 1.81 14.36
CA SER A 287 -0.40 2.49 13.07
C SER A 287 0.51 3.71 13.18
N ASP A 288 0.36 4.54 14.22
CA ASP A 288 1.19 5.74 14.41
C ASP A 288 2.69 5.42 14.47
N SER A 289 3.07 4.27 15.04
CA SER A 289 4.47 3.84 15.09
C SER A 289 5.02 3.52 13.70
N TYR A 290 4.21 2.94 12.82
CA TYR A 290 4.58 2.63 11.44
C TYR A 290 4.69 3.89 10.58
N PHE A 291 3.74 4.83 10.72
CA PHE A 291 3.83 6.13 10.03
C PHE A 291 5.05 6.92 10.49
N THR A 292 5.37 6.90 11.79
CA THR A 292 6.57 7.55 12.34
C THR A 292 7.85 6.90 11.82
N ALA A 293 7.95 5.58 11.87
CA ALA A 293 9.12 4.85 11.36
C ALA A 293 9.35 5.07 9.86
N ASN A 294 8.26 5.10 9.07
CA ASN A 294 8.33 5.46 7.65
C ASN A 294 8.85 6.89 7.45
N ALA A 295 8.34 7.85 8.23
CA ALA A 295 8.77 9.24 8.16
C ALA A 295 10.26 9.38 8.51
N ASP A 296 10.70 8.77 9.59
CA ASP A 296 12.09 8.82 10.06
C ASP A 296 13.06 8.23 9.02
N ARG A 297 12.71 7.08 8.45
CA ARG A 297 13.51 6.42 7.42
C ARG A 297 13.65 7.29 6.17
N TRP A 298 12.57 7.80 5.64
CA TRP A 298 12.60 8.60 4.42
C TRP A 298 13.19 9.99 4.64
N ASN A 299 12.99 10.63 5.80
CA ASN A 299 13.71 11.85 6.16
C ASN A 299 15.22 11.58 6.20
N GLY A 300 15.65 10.45 6.77
CA GLY A 300 17.05 10.02 6.77
C GLY A 300 17.63 9.87 5.34
N TYR A 301 16.88 9.32 4.41
CA TYR A 301 17.30 9.24 3.01
C TYR A 301 17.42 10.63 2.37
N VAL A 302 16.44 11.50 2.56
CA VAL A 302 16.44 12.87 2.01
C VAL A 302 17.55 13.73 2.64
N GLU A 303 17.86 13.55 3.92
CA GLU A 303 18.99 14.24 4.58
C GLU A 303 20.32 14.00 3.86
N THR A 304 20.50 12.85 3.24
CA THR A 304 21.74 12.57 2.48
C THR A 304 21.92 13.50 1.27
N VAL A 305 20.80 14.00 0.73
CA VAL A 305 20.75 14.93 -0.39
C VAL A 305 20.88 16.38 0.08
N GLU A 306 20.45 16.66 1.31
CA GLU A 306 20.47 18.02 1.88
C GLU A 306 21.83 18.41 2.45
N LYS A 307 22.83 17.52 2.43
CA LYS A 307 24.19 17.79 2.90
C LYS A 307 24.84 18.96 2.15
N ASP A 308 25.70 19.68 2.86
CA ASP A 308 26.48 20.77 2.30
C ASP A 308 27.27 20.31 1.06
N GLY A 309 27.23 21.14 0.01
CA GLY A 309 27.94 20.90 -1.25
C GLY A 309 27.07 20.36 -2.38
N VAL A 310 25.85 19.88 -2.11
CA VAL A 310 24.88 19.55 -3.17
C VAL A 310 24.22 20.85 -3.66
N ALA A 311 24.39 21.17 -4.93
CA ALA A 311 23.75 22.35 -5.49
C ALA A 311 22.23 22.18 -5.53
N HIS A 312 21.47 23.19 -5.10
CA HIS A 312 20.02 23.16 -4.96
C HIS A 312 19.31 22.59 -6.21
N GLN A 313 19.78 22.96 -7.40
CA GLN A 313 19.19 22.51 -8.67
C GLN A 313 19.23 20.99 -8.90
N TYR A 314 20.10 20.25 -8.17
CA TYR A 314 20.23 18.80 -8.28
C TYR A 314 19.47 18.03 -7.19
N LYS A 315 19.02 18.69 -6.13
CA LYS A 315 18.38 18.04 -4.97
C LYS A 315 17.13 17.27 -5.36
N LYS A 316 16.21 17.91 -6.10
CA LYS A 316 14.98 17.24 -6.58
C LYS A 316 15.31 16.01 -7.46
N ALA A 317 16.30 16.10 -8.34
CA ALA A 317 16.72 14.98 -9.18
C ALA A 317 17.34 13.83 -8.35
N ALA A 318 18.08 14.15 -7.30
CA ALA A 318 18.65 13.16 -6.40
C ALA A 318 17.56 12.45 -5.58
N VAL A 319 16.59 13.20 -5.02
CA VAL A 319 15.43 12.60 -4.33
C VAL A 319 14.63 11.71 -5.28
N LYS A 320 14.32 12.19 -6.50
CA LYS A 320 13.69 11.37 -7.54
C LYS A 320 14.45 10.07 -7.80
N SER A 321 15.79 10.11 -7.79
CA SER A 321 16.61 8.91 -7.98
C SER A 321 16.47 7.95 -6.82
N ILE A 322 16.40 8.42 -5.57
CA ILE A 322 16.14 7.59 -4.40
C ILE A 322 14.75 6.95 -4.52
N GLU A 323 13.70 7.71 -4.80
CA GLU A 323 12.35 7.19 -5.01
C GLU A 323 12.33 6.12 -6.11
N THR A 324 13.00 6.36 -7.25
CA THR A 324 13.09 5.39 -8.35
C THR A 324 13.77 4.10 -7.93
N MET A 325 14.85 4.19 -7.14
CA MET A 325 15.57 3.00 -6.68
C MET A 325 14.75 2.21 -5.66
N MET A 326 14.11 2.90 -4.72
CA MET A 326 13.33 2.25 -3.66
C MET A 326 12.05 1.60 -4.21
N THR A 327 11.36 2.25 -5.15
CA THR A 327 10.16 1.67 -5.76
C THR A 327 10.46 0.43 -6.63
N ASN A 328 11.70 0.29 -7.10
CA ASN A 328 12.15 -0.85 -7.91
C ASN A 328 13.03 -1.84 -7.12
N TYR A 329 13.24 -1.63 -5.84
CA TYR A 329 13.84 -2.63 -4.97
C TYR A 329 12.80 -3.71 -4.66
N MET A 330 13.20 -4.98 -4.82
CA MET A 330 12.38 -6.15 -4.51
C MET A 330 13.09 -6.96 -3.43
N SER A 331 12.36 -7.31 -2.37
CA SER A 331 12.85 -8.17 -1.30
C SER A 331 12.97 -9.63 -1.76
N ALA A 332 13.63 -10.44 -0.97
CA ALA A 332 13.76 -11.87 -1.23
C ALA A 332 12.37 -12.54 -1.34
N ALA A 333 12.15 -13.33 -2.40
CA ALA A 333 10.98 -14.19 -2.58
C ALA A 333 11.28 -15.25 -3.65
N GLY A 334 10.79 -16.47 -3.45
CA GLY A 334 11.05 -17.58 -4.37
C GLY A 334 12.54 -17.80 -4.57
N ASP A 335 13.00 -17.82 -5.82
CA ASP A 335 14.41 -17.98 -6.16
C ASP A 335 15.24 -16.69 -6.01
N LEU A 336 14.62 -15.54 -5.72
CA LEU A 336 15.35 -14.34 -5.34
C LEU A 336 15.81 -14.45 -3.88
N ILE A 337 17.01 -14.97 -3.64
CA ILE A 337 17.54 -15.30 -2.30
C ILE A 337 17.88 -14.04 -1.50
N HIS A 338 18.42 -13.02 -2.16
CA HIS A 338 18.68 -11.69 -1.61
C HIS A 338 17.96 -10.64 -2.41
N GLY A 339 17.53 -9.58 -1.75
CA GLY A 339 16.83 -8.47 -2.41
C GLY A 339 17.70 -7.76 -3.45
N GLY A 340 17.06 -7.15 -4.42
CA GLY A 340 17.77 -6.41 -5.46
C GLY A 340 16.89 -5.43 -6.20
N VAL A 341 17.52 -4.43 -6.83
CA VAL A 341 16.86 -3.43 -7.64
C VAL A 341 16.73 -3.92 -9.08
N VAL A 342 15.49 -3.99 -9.54
CA VAL A 342 15.18 -4.26 -10.95
C VAL A 342 15.08 -2.95 -11.72
N PRO A 343 15.29 -2.92 -13.05
CA PRO A 343 15.14 -1.72 -13.85
C PRO A 343 13.72 -1.12 -13.78
N SER A 344 12.68 -1.97 -13.68
CA SER A 344 11.30 -1.55 -13.42
C SER A 344 10.45 -2.72 -12.94
N MET A 345 9.81 -2.58 -11.79
CA MET A 345 8.89 -3.61 -11.29
C MET A 345 7.53 -3.60 -12.00
N SER A 346 7.16 -2.52 -12.67
CA SER A 346 5.87 -2.38 -13.35
C SER A 346 5.96 -2.45 -14.88
N TYR A 347 7.17 -2.66 -15.44
CA TYR A 347 7.36 -2.79 -16.88
C TYR A 347 7.73 -4.23 -17.25
N LYS A 348 6.92 -4.86 -18.10
CA LYS A 348 6.90 -6.29 -18.39
C LYS A 348 8.23 -6.98 -18.67
N TRP A 349 9.20 -6.30 -19.26
CA TRP A 349 10.49 -6.91 -19.63
C TRP A 349 11.62 -6.64 -18.64
N PHE A 350 11.37 -5.86 -17.57
CA PHE A 350 12.42 -5.29 -16.75
C PHE A 350 12.33 -5.64 -15.26
N ILE A 351 11.58 -6.69 -14.90
CA ILE A 351 11.49 -7.16 -13.51
C ILE A 351 12.61 -8.13 -13.09
N GLY A 352 13.55 -8.42 -13.95
CA GLY A 352 14.71 -9.26 -13.61
C GLY A 352 15.89 -8.44 -13.14
N LEU A 353 16.81 -9.07 -12.39
CA LEU A 353 18.09 -8.46 -12.00
C LEU A 353 19.06 -8.45 -13.19
N TRP A 354 19.57 -7.27 -13.49
CA TRP A 354 20.50 -7.05 -14.58
C TRP A 354 21.86 -6.67 -14.03
N ALA A 355 22.86 -7.55 -14.19
CA ALA A 355 24.17 -7.37 -13.58
C ALA A 355 24.86 -6.04 -13.94
N TRP A 356 24.72 -5.56 -15.17
CA TRP A 356 25.36 -4.31 -15.61
C TRP A 356 24.67 -3.05 -15.06
N ASP A 357 23.40 -3.14 -14.65
CA ASP A 357 22.68 -2.08 -13.96
C ASP A 357 22.98 -2.10 -12.46
N SER A 358 23.02 -3.29 -11.86
CA SER A 358 23.16 -3.49 -10.42
C SER A 358 24.39 -2.80 -9.84
N TRP A 359 25.53 -2.80 -10.55
CA TRP A 359 26.73 -2.11 -10.07
C TRP A 359 26.56 -0.60 -9.94
N LYS A 360 25.79 0.01 -10.84
CA LYS A 360 25.49 1.45 -10.81
C LYS A 360 24.48 1.76 -9.73
N GLN A 361 23.45 0.92 -9.61
CA GLN A 361 22.42 1.03 -8.59
C GLN A 361 23.03 0.99 -7.19
N VAL A 362 23.91 0.01 -6.91
CA VAL A 362 24.65 -0.11 -5.64
C VAL A 362 25.41 1.19 -5.29
N VAL A 363 26.13 1.76 -6.26
CA VAL A 363 26.85 3.01 -6.04
C VAL A 363 25.91 4.17 -5.71
N GLY A 364 24.73 4.20 -6.33
CA GLY A 364 23.70 5.20 -6.06
C GLY A 364 23.03 5.03 -4.71
N MET A 365 22.84 3.78 -4.25
CA MET A 365 22.13 3.44 -3.02
C MET A 365 22.99 3.52 -1.76
N ALA A 366 24.25 3.12 -1.85
CA ALA A 366 25.16 3.03 -0.71
C ALA A 366 25.25 4.31 0.17
N PRO A 367 25.10 5.54 -0.37
CA PRO A 367 25.11 6.75 0.45
C PRO A 367 23.90 6.90 1.39
N TYR A 368 22.74 6.34 1.06
CA TYR A 368 21.53 6.49 1.87
C TYR A 368 21.05 5.17 2.50
N ASP A 369 21.31 4.02 1.87
CA ASP A 369 20.99 2.71 2.41
C ASP A 369 22.07 1.67 1.99
N ALA A 370 23.05 1.51 2.87
CA ALA A 370 24.16 0.57 2.61
C ALA A 370 23.73 -0.90 2.75
N GLU A 371 22.67 -1.19 3.51
CA GLU A 371 22.17 -2.55 3.71
C GLU A 371 21.49 -3.07 2.45
N ILE A 372 20.54 -2.32 1.90
CA ILE A 372 19.90 -2.62 0.62
C ILE A 372 20.94 -2.68 -0.52
N ALA A 373 21.92 -1.78 -0.53
CA ALA A 373 23.00 -1.82 -1.50
C ALA A 373 23.82 -3.12 -1.41
N MET A 374 24.06 -3.65 -0.22
CA MET A 374 24.75 -4.92 -0.01
C MET A 374 23.90 -6.12 -0.46
N GLU A 375 22.57 -6.10 -0.18
CA GLU A 375 21.66 -7.13 -0.69
C GLU A 375 21.70 -7.19 -2.23
N ASN A 376 21.63 -6.03 -2.89
CA ASN A 376 21.73 -5.95 -4.35
C ASN A 376 23.09 -6.46 -4.91
N VAL A 377 24.18 -6.37 -4.15
CA VAL A 377 25.46 -7.02 -4.52
C VAL A 377 25.36 -8.54 -4.38
N ARG A 378 24.82 -9.02 -3.24
CA ARG A 378 24.70 -10.44 -2.95
C ARG A 378 23.85 -11.14 -4.00
N SER A 379 22.69 -10.56 -4.37
CA SER A 379 21.78 -11.13 -5.37
C SER A 379 22.44 -11.43 -6.71
N ILE A 380 23.45 -10.64 -7.13
CA ILE A 380 24.20 -10.89 -8.35
C ILE A 380 25.13 -12.10 -8.23
N PHE A 381 25.57 -12.44 -7.01
CA PHE A 381 26.47 -13.58 -6.77
C PHE A 381 25.75 -14.86 -6.36
N ASP A 382 24.45 -14.82 -6.01
CA ASP A 382 23.71 -16.01 -5.60
C ASP A 382 23.75 -17.13 -6.65
N TYR A 383 23.70 -16.75 -7.92
CA TYR A 383 23.74 -17.67 -9.06
C TYR A 383 25.06 -17.62 -9.82
N GLN A 384 26.14 -17.27 -9.14
CA GLN A 384 27.46 -17.27 -9.76
C GLN A 384 27.85 -18.68 -10.21
N ILE A 385 28.13 -18.84 -11.52
CA ILE A 385 28.56 -20.10 -12.10
C ILE A 385 29.89 -20.53 -11.51
N GLN A 386 29.92 -21.73 -10.94
CA GLN A 386 31.10 -22.32 -10.38
C GLN A 386 31.90 -23.12 -11.46
N PRO A 387 33.20 -23.38 -11.26
CA PRO A 387 34.01 -24.09 -12.24
C PRO A 387 33.54 -25.52 -12.58
N ASP A 388 32.77 -26.15 -11.67
CA ASP A 388 32.24 -27.50 -11.75
C ASP A 388 30.76 -27.57 -12.19
N ASP A 389 30.13 -26.42 -12.43
CA ASP A 389 28.76 -26.38 -12.94
C ASP A 389 28.69 -26.99 -14.35
N GLU A 390 27.75 -27.89 -14.56
CA GLU A 390 27.51 -28.54 -15.85
C GLU A 390 26.93 -27.62 -16.90
N VAL A 391 26.09 -26.64 -16.45
CA VAL A 391 25.42 -25.68 -17.31
C VAL A 391 26.14 -24.35 -17.26
N ARG A 392 26.66 -23.93 -18.41
CA ARG A 392 27.29 -22.61 -18.57
C ARG A 392 26.46 -21.80 -19.55
N PRO A 393 26.12 -20.55 -19.24
CA PRO A 393 25.51 -19.66 -20.24
C PRO A 393 26.50 -19.46 -21.40
N GLN A 394 25.96 -19.40 -22.59
CA GLN A 394 26.72 -19.16 -23.82
C GLN A 394 27.13 -17.69 -23.92
#